data_8c9b5a45e32f83178e82ca27756550de
#
_entry.id   8c9b5a45e32f83178e82ca27756550de
#
_cell.length_a   1.000
_cell.length_b   1.000
_cell.length_c   1.000
_cell.angle_alpha   90.00
_cell.angle_beta   90.00
_cell.angle_gamma   90.00
#
_symmetry.space_group_name_H-M   'P 1'
#
loop_
_entity.id
_entity.type
_entity.pdbx_description
1 polymer ?
#
loop_
_entity_poly.entity_id
_entity_poly.type
_entity_poly.pdbx_seq_one_letter_code
_entity_poly.pdbx_strand_id
1 'polypeptide(L)'
;IFIFKEYIKPPPNFSGVFEVECKTLKSAYNPYLNLKTFYTLTLICDNNNIEGFIEKTKDVENNNNIRPYTGKHRSIGEVRGVIKRNYLRKNHASLNIKMEGELRSYTILLYFQKVNADAMHGKFWSTAADTSGDVKWQRSAF
;
A
#
# COMPACT_ATOMS: atom_id res chain seq x y z
N ILE A 1 23.48 -24.21 -10.01
CA ILE A 1 23.05 -22.87 -10.46
C ILE A 1 21.64 -22.56 -9.99
N PHE A 2 20.75 -23.48 -10.15
CA PHE A 2 19.37 -23.33 -9.70
C PHE A 2 19.27 -23.14 -8.19
N ILE A 3 19.99 -23.95 -7.44
CA ILE A 3 20.06 -23.85 -5.99
C ILE A 3 20.67 -22.51 -5.57
N PHE A 4 21.60 -22.02 -6.34
CA PHE A 4 22.25 -20.75 -6.12
C PHE A 4 21.28 -19.57 -6.08
N LYS A 5 20.30 -19.57 -6.98
CA LYS A 5 19.30 -18.51 -7.04
C LYS A 5 18.45 -18.49 -5.78
N GLU A 6 18.10 -19.65 -5.24
CA GLU A 6 17.33 -19.74 -4.04
C GLU A 6 18.05 -19.17 -2.82
N TYR A 7 19.36 -19.39 -2.73
CA TYR A 7 20.17 -18.89 -1.62
C TYR A 7 20.48 -17.40 -1.74
N ILE A 8 20.72 -16.92 -2.96
CA ILE A 8 21.15 -15.54 -3.16
C ILE A 8 19.99 -14.56 -3.02
N LYS A 9 18.81 -14.93 -3.49
CA LYS A 9 17.63 -14.05 -3.46
C LYS A 9 16.45 -14.72 -2.82
N PRO A 10 16.40 -14.76 -1.48
CA PRO A 10 15.19 -15.25 -0.82
C PRO A 10 14.01 -14.33 -1.13
N PRO A 11 12.76 -14.87 -1.15
CA PRO A 11 11.60 -14.03 -1.39
C PRO A 11 11.45 -12.99 -0.28
N PRO A 12 11.05 -11.75 -0.62
CA PRO A 12 10.75 -10.74 0.38
C PRO A 12 9.64 -11.23 1.32
N ASN A 13 9.79 -10.97 2.61
CA ASN A 13 8.80 -11.37 3.60
C ASN A 13 7.83 -10.22 3.85
N PHE A 14 6.63 -10.30 3.28
CA PHE A 14 5.55 -9.34 3.47
C PHE A 14 4.58 -9.74 4.57
N SER A 15 4.92 -10.71 5.39
CA SER A 15 4.08 -11.03 6.55
C SER A 15 4.36 -10.07 7.69
N GLY A 16 3.32 -9.55 8.31
CA GLY A 16 3.42 -8.62 9.43
C GLY A 16 2.52 -7.41 9.30
N VAL A 17 2.87 -6.37 10.06
CA VAL A 17 2.11 -5.12 10.08
C VAL A 17 2.94 -4.03 9.42
N PHE A 18 2.31 -3.25 8.55
CA PHE A 18 2.96 -2.20 7.78
C PHE A 18 2.18 -0.91 7.88
N GLU A 19 2.90 0.21 7.81
CA GLU A 19 2.32 1.53 7.73
C GLU A 19 2.56 2.12 6.35
N VAL A 20 1.52 2.67 5.75
CA VAL A 20 1.54 3.18 4.38
C VAL A 20 1.02 4.59 4.36
N GLU A 21 1.77 5.49 3.72
CA GLU A 21 1.40 6.87 3.49
C GLU A 21 1.24 7.09 1.98
N CYS A 22 0.06 7.54 1.57
CA CYS A 22 -0.22 7.91 0.19
C CYS A 22 -0.37 9.42 0.07
N LYS A 23 0.48 10.05 -0.75
CA LYS A 23 0.39 11.48 -1.03
C LYS A 23 -0.22 11.67 -2.41
N THR A 24 -1.36 12.35 -2.45
CA THR A 24 -2.08 12.61 -3.70
C THR A 24 -1.42 13.73 -4.49
N LEU A 25 -1.03 13.43 -5.74
CA LEU A 25 -0.45 14.40 -6.66
C LEU A 25 -1.43 14.81 -7.75
N LYS A 26 -2.36 13.93 -8.12
CA LYS A 26 -3.40 14.18 -9.12
C LYS A 26 -4.73 13.68 -8.61
N SER A 27 -5.78 14.46 -8.82
CA SER A 27 -7.14 14.07 -8.46
C SER A 27 -8.14 14.86 -9.28
N ALA A 28 -9.29 14.24 -9.59
CA ALA A 28 -10.43 14.95 -10.17
C ALA A 28 -11.15 15.84 -9.15
N TYR A 29 -10.85 15.67 -7.86
CA TYR A 29 -11.42 16.45 -6.77
C TYR A 29 -10.32 17.28 -6.11
N ASN A 30 -10.34 18.60 -6.32
CA ASN A 30 -9.27 19.49 -5.88
C ASN A 30 -8.91 19.41 -4.39
N PRO A 31 -9.86 19.26 -3.44
CA PRO A 31 -9.50 19.11 -2.04
C PRO A 31 -8.61 17.91 -1.71
N TYR A 32 -8.51 16.92 -2.60
CA TYR A 32 -7.63 15.78 -2.41
C TYR A 32 -6.18 16.06 -2.80
N LEU A 33 -5.91 17.15 -3.51
CA LEU A 33 -4.54 17.49 -3.92
C LEU A 33 -3.67 17.75 -2.69
N ASN A 34 -2.51 17.12 -2.66
CA ASN A 34 -1.54 17.16 -1.55
C ASN A 34 -2.05 16.56 -0.24
N LEU A 35 -3.19 15.88 -0.28
CA LEU A 35 -3.69 15.12 0.87
C LEU A 35 -2.80 13.93 1.13
N LYS A 36 -2.43 13.73 2.39
CA LYS A 36 -1.71 12.53 2.84
C LYS A 36 -2.68 11.60 3.54
N THR A 37 -2.78 10.38 3.08
CA THR A 37 -3.64 9.38 3.67
C THR A 37 -2.79 8.27 4.26
N PHE A 38 -3.11 7.87 5.49
CA PHE A 38 -2.34 6.87 6.23
C PHE A 38 -3.15 5.60 6.42
N TYR A 39 -2.50 4.47 6.21
CA TYR A 39 -3.12 3.15 6.32
C TYR A 39 -2.25 2.25 7.17
N THR A 40 -2.88 1.32 7.87
CA THR A 40 -2.21 0.19 8.52
C THR A 40 -2.63 -1.09 7.81
N LEU A 41 -1.66 -1.88 7.39
CA LEU A 41 -1.88 -3.14 6.70
C LEU A 41 -1.40 -4.29 7.57
N THR A 42 -2.22 -5.33 7.65
CA THR A 42 -1.84 -6.59 8.29
C THR A 42 -1.84 -7.66 7.21
N LEU A 43 -0.67 -8.18 6.89
CA LEU A 43 -0.48 -9.03 5.71
C LEU A 43 0.09 -10.39 6.07
N ILE A 44 -0.27 -11.38 5.24
CA ILE A 44 0.31 -12.71 5.23
C ILE A 44 0.85 -12.94 3.82
N CYS A 45 2.12 -13.34 3.76
CA CYS A 45 2.79 -13.64 2.50
C CYS A 45 3.05 -15.13 2.40
N ASP A 46 2.59 -15.74 1.30
CA ASP A 46 2.84 -17.15 0.98
C ASP A 46 3.54 -17.19 -0.38
N ASN A 47 4.85 -17.45 -0.37
CA ASN A 47 5.70 -17.33 -1.55
C ASN A 47 5.63 -15.94 -2.13
N ASN A 48 5.03 -15.81 -3.33
CA ASN A 48 4.91 -14.53 -4.02
C ASN A 48 3.51 -13.94 -3.92
N ASN A 49 2.62 -14.56 -3.15
CA ASN A 49 1.25 -14.09 -2.96
C ASN A 49 1.10 -13.37 -1.62
N ILE A 50 0.44 -12.23 -1.66
CA ILE A 50 0.21 -11.39 -0.49
C ILE A 50 -1.29 -11.28 -0.27
N GLU A 51 -1.73 -11.51 0.96
CA GLU A 51 -3.13 -11.34 1.35
C GLU A 51 -3.20 -10.67 2.70
N GLY A 52 -4.27 -9.94 2.94
CA GLY A 52 -4.48 -9.36 4.26
C GLY A 52 -5.57 -8.31 4.29
N PHE A 53 -5.48 -7.47 5.31
CA PHE A 53 -6.45 -6.43 5.59
C PHE A 53 -5.77 -5.08 5.70
N ILE A 54 -6.52 -4.05 5.37
CA ILE A 54 -6.07 -2.66 5.45
C ILE A 54 -7.10 -1.85 6.22
N GLU A 55 -6.61 -0.91 7.01
CA GLU A 55 -7.44 0.05 7.73
C GLU A 55 -6.90 1.45 7.49
N LYS A 56 -7.77 2.36 7.08
CA LYS A 56 -7.43 3.75 6.94
C LYS A 56 -7.41 4.39 8.33
N THR A 57 -6.29 5.00 8.71
CA THR A 57 -6.13 5.53 10.06
C THR A 57 -6.39 7.03 10.16
N LYS A 58 -5.91 7.81 9.19
CA LYS A 58 -6.10 9.26 9.19
C LYS A 58 -5.82 9.87 7.84
N ASP A 59 -6.35 11.07 7.62
CA ASP A 59 -5.92 11.96 6.55
C ASP A 59 -5.23 13.17 7.18
N VAL A 60 -4.18 13.66 6.52
CA VAL A 60 -3.54 14.94 6.86
C VAL A 60 -3.74 15.88 5.68
N GLU A 61 -4.54 16.92 5.89
CA GLU A 61 -4.86 17.88 4.86
C GLU A 61 -3.68 18.81 4.59
N ASN A 62 -3.76 19.55 3.49
CA ASN A 62 -2.71 20.48 3.05
C ASN A 62 -2.40 21.57 4.10
N ASN A 63 -3.36 21.92 4.94
CA ASN A 63 -3.20 22.87 6.04
C ASN A 63 -2.78 22.21 7.37
N ASN A 64 -2.31 20.97 7.31
CA ASN A 64 -1.91 20.14 8.46
C ASN A 64 -3.04 19.75 9.41
N ASN A 65 -4.29 19.91 9.02
CA ASN A 65 -5.42 19.37 9.78
C ASN A 65 -5.43 17.85 9.68
N ILE A 66 -5.58 17.21 10.83
CA ILE A 66 -5.62 15.75 10.92
C ILE A 66 -7.06 15.30 11.10
N ARG A 67 -7.50 14.36 10.24
CA ARG A 67 -8.82 13.74 10.32
C ARG A 67 -8.65 12.26 10.63
N PRO A 68 -8.88 11.82 11.86
CA PRO A 68 -8.78 10.41 12.21
C PRO A 68 -10.01 9.63 11.75
N TYR A 69 -9.82 8.34 11.50
CA TYR A 69 -10.89 7.40 11.16
C TYR A 69 -10.98 6.35 12.25
N THR A 70 -11.96 6.53 13.15
CA THR A 70 -12.18 5.64 14.30
C THR A 70 -13.65 5.33 14.45
N GLY A 71 -13.96 4.22 15.12
CA GLY A 71 -15.34 3.82 15.40
C GLY A 71 -16.15 3.63 14.13
N LYS A 72 -17.30 4.26 14.03
CA LYS A 72 -18.20 4.14 12.88
C LYS A 72 -17.66 4.78 11.59
N HIS A 73 -16.62 5.60 11.69
CA HIS A 73 -15.98 6.23 10.52
C HIS A 73 -14.81 5.42 9.99
N ARG A 74 -14.57 4.22 10.50
CA ARG A 74 -13.49 3.37 10.04
C ARG A 74 -13.72 2.97 8.59
N SER A 75 -12.64 3.04 7.82
CA SER A 75 -12.59 2.49 6.46
C SER A 75 -11.65 1.30 6.48
N ILE A 76 -12.17 0.14 6.14
CA ILE A 76 -11.42 -1.11 6.11
C ILE A 76 -11.51 -1.72 4.73
N GLY A 77 -10.58 -2.60 4.41
CA GLY A 77 -10.56 -3.25 3.12
C GLY A 77 -9.75 -4.52 3.12
N GLU A 78 -9.70 -5.14 1.95
CA GLU A 78 -8.93 -6.35 1.71
C GLU A 78 -7.78 -6.04 0.77
N VAL A 79 -6.64 -6.69 1.02
CA VAL A 79 -5.44 -6.55 0.22
C VAL A 79 -5.11 -7.87 -0.44
N ARG A 80 -4.85 -7.84 -1.74
CA ARG A 80 -4.29 -8.97 -2.48
C ARG A 80 -3.18 -8.46 -3.37
N GLY A 81 -2.08 -9.18 -3.41
CA GLY A 81 -0.97 -8.75 -4.21
C GLY A 81 -0.08 -9.88 -4.66
N VAL A 82 0.84 -9.55 -5.55
CA VAL A 82 1.81 -10.48 -6.12
C VAL A 82 3.15 -9.80 -6.19
N ILE A 83 4.19 -10.55 -5.85
CA ILE A 83 5.57 -10.15 -6.04
C ILE A 83 6.09 -10.83 -7.30
N LYS A 84 6.53 -10.05 -8.28
CA LYS A 84 7.23 -10.58 -9.45
C LYS A 84 8.71 -10.58 -9.18
N ARG A 85 9.26 -11.77 -8.98
CA ARG A 85 10.69 -11.96 -8.75
C ARG A 85 11.43 -11.96 -10.09
N ASN A 86 12.51 -11.22 -10.15
CA ASN A 86 13.32 -11.15 -11.35
C ASN A 86 14.80 -11.25 -10.96
N TYR A 87 15.47 -12.29 -11.43
CA TYR A 87 16.84 -12.56 -11.06
C TYR A 87 17.86 -11.64 -11.76
N LEU A 88 17.46 -11.02 -12.84
CA LEU A 88 18.32 -10.11 -13.60
C LEU A 88 18.05 -8.64 -13.29
N ARG A 89 16.90 -8.34 -12.74
CA ARG A 89 16.46 -6.98 -12.40
C ARG A 89 15.88 -6.98 -10.99
N LYS A 90 15.49 -5.80 -10.53
CA LYS A 90 14.86 -5.67 -9.23
C LYS A 90 13.46 -6.29 -9.25
N ASN A 91 13.06 -6.87 -8.13
CA ASN A 91 11.73 -7.43 -7.99
C ASN A 91 10.68 -6.31 -8.05
N HIS A 92 9.50 -6.64 -8.54
CA HIS A 92 8.35 -5.75 -8.59
C HIS A 92 7.25 -6.29 -7.70
N ALA A 93 6.46 -5.40 -7.11
CA ALA A 93 5.29 -5.80 -6.33
C ALA A 93 4.09 -4.97 -6.75
N SER A 94 2.94 -5.63 -6.88
CA SER A 94 1.65 -5.00 -7.16
C SER A 94 0.66 -5.44 -6.10
N LEU A 95 -0.03 -4.48 -5.48
CA LEU A 95 -1.07 -4.77 -4.50
C LEU A 95 -2.37 -4.15 -4.96
N ASN A 96 -3.43 -4.95 -4.93
CA ASN A 96 -4.79 -4.51 -5.24
C ASN A 96 -5.57 -4.46 -3.93
N ILE A 97 -6.09 -3.30 -3.62
CA ILE A 97 -6.79 -3.03 -2.36
C ILE A 97 -8.22 -2.66 -2.66
N LYS A 98 -9.16 -3.40 -2.07
CA LYS A 98 -10.58 -3.07 -2.12
C LYS A 98 -10.99 -2.46 -0.80
N MET A 99 -11.28 -1.17 -0.82
CA MET A 99 -11.69 -0.42 0.36
C MET A 99 -13.20 -0.32 0.44
N GLU A 100 -13.75 -0.51 1.64
CA GLU A 100 -15.13 -0.20 1.93
C GLU A 100 -15.16 1.08 2.75
N GLY A 101 -15.46 2.18 2.07
CA GLY A 101 -15.58 3.49 2.71
C GLY A 101 -16.97 3.70 3.30
N GLU A 102 -17.12 4.82 4.01
CA GLU A 102 -18.37 5.18 4.66
C GLU A 102 -19.53 5.36 3.68
N LEU A 103 -19.25 5.94 2.50
CA LEU A 103 -20.28 6.25 1.51
C LEU A 103 -20.30 5.26 0.34
N ARG A 104 -19.15 4.74 -0.04
CA ARG A 104 -19.04 3.82 -1.18
C ARG A 104 -17.71 3.07 -1.16
N SER A 105 -17.67 1.98 -1.90
CA SER A 105 -16.44 1.20 -2.08
C SER A 105 -15.56 1.81 -3.16
N TYR A 106 -14.25 1.63 -3.04
CA TYR A 106 -13.28 2.05 -4.05
C TYR A 106 -12.07 1.13 -4.05
N THR A 107 -11.28 1.20 -5.11
CA THR A 107 -10.11 0.34 -5.29
C THR A 107 -8.86 1.19 -5.34
N ILE A 108 -7.81 0.72 -4.68
CA ILE A 108 -6.48 1.33 -4.71
C ILE A 108 -5.50 0.30 -5.28
N LEU A 109 -4.69 0.73 -6.25
CA LEU A 109 -3.60 -0.09 -6.77
C LEU A 109 -2.28 0.51 -6.32
N LEU A 110 -1.45 -0.30 -5.67
CA LEU A 110 -0.08 0.08 -5.29
C LEU A 110 0.91 -0.66 -6.18
N TYR A 111 1.94 0.05 -6.63
CA TYR A 111 2.99 -0.52 -7.46
C TYR A 111 4.36 -0.07 -6.98
N PHE A 112 5.25 -1.05 -6.78
CA PHE A 112 6.62 -0.82 -6.31
C PHE A 112 7.61 -1.45 -7.28
N GLN A 113 8.55 -0.66 -7.79
CA GLN A 113 9.59 -1.13 -8.72
C GLN A 113 10.79 -1.73 -8.02
N LYS A 114 11.06 -1.31 -6.79
CA LYS A 114 12.15 -1.84 -5.96
C LYS A 114 11.52 -2.39 -4.70
N VAL A 115 11.46 -3.71 -4.61
CA VAL A 115 10.79 -4.35 -3.50
C VAL A 115 11.73 -4.50 -2.31
N ASN A 116 11.35 -3.90 -1.19
CA ASN A 116 11.95 -4.10 0.11
C ASN A 116 10.83 -4.08 1.14
N ALA A 117 10.55 -5.24 1.75
CA ALA A 117 9.40 -5.37 2.65
C ALA A 117 9.49 -4.46 3.88
N ASP A 118 10.68 -4.01 4.28
CA ASP A 118 10.84 -3.15 5.44
C ASP A 118 10.58 -1.69 5.14
N ALA A 119 10.99 -1.21 3.96
CA ALA A 119 10.78 0.17 3.54
C ALA A 119 10.89 0.30 2.04
N MET A 120 9.90 0.90 1.39
CA MET A 120 9.93 1.11 -0.05
C MET A 120 9.04 2.28 -0.47
N HIS A 121 9.28 2.78 -1.67
CA HIS A 121 8.50 3.85 -2.29
C HIS A 121 7.93 3.37 -3.60
N GLY A 122 6.75 3.84 -3.94
CA GLY A 122 6.08 3.47 -5.17
C GLY A 122 5.04 4.47 -5.60
N LYS A 123 4.12 4.00 -6.43
CA LYS A 123 3.02 4.80 -6.97
C LYS A 123 1.69 4.17 -6.59
N PHE A 124 0.66 4.99 -6.49
CA PHE A 124 -0.69 4.50 -6.27
C PHE A 124 -1.66 5.13 -7.25
N TRP A 125 -2.74 4.39 -7.51
CA TRP A 125 -3.89 4.85 -8.27
C TRP A 125 -5.13 4.44 -7.51
N SER A 126 -6.09 5.35 -7.42
CA SER A 126 -7.35 5.08 -6.73
C SER A 126 -8.52 5.44 -7.62
N THR A 127 -9.58 4.65 -7.59
CA THR A 127 -10.82 4.95 -8.29
C THR A 127 -11.61 6.08 -7.61
N ALA A 128 -11.25 6.44 -6.38
CA ALA A 128 -11.87 7.57 -5.70
C ALA A 128 -11.37 8.86 -6.34
N ALA A 129 -12.24 9.53 -7.13
CA ALA A 129 -11.97 10.79 -7.81
C ALA A 129 -10.72 10.74 -8.72
N ASP A 130 -10.46 9.58 -9.35
CA ASP A 130 -9.30 9.40 -10.23
C ASP A 130 -8.00 9.92 -9.61
N THR A 131 -7.75 9.52 -8.38
CA THR A 131 -6.63 10.00 -7.59
C THR A 131 -5.39 9.17 -7.86
N SER A 132 -4.23 9.81 -7.94
CA SER A 132 -2.94 9.13 -8.08
C SER A 132 -1.84 9.93 -7.39
N GLY A 133 -0.74 9.26 -7.09
CA GLY A 133 0.39 9.92 -6.45
C GLY A 133 1.45 8.94 -5.99
N ASP A 134 2.18 9.36 -4.96
CA ASP A 134 3.29 8.60 -4.40
C ASP A 134 2.86 7.85 -3.15
N VAL A 135 3.45 6.68 -2.95
CA VAL A 135 3.21 5.86 -1.77
C VAL A 135 4.52 5.55 -1.07
N LYS A 136 4.48 5.60 0.27
CA LYS A 136 5.61 5.31 1.14
C LYS A 136 5.21 4.15 2.05
N TRP A 137 6.02 3.10 2.03
CA TRP A 137 5.76 1.84 2.73
C TRP A 137 6.81 1.63 3.80
N GLN A 138 6.39 1.27 5.00
CA GLN A 138 7.30 1.03 6.11
C GLN A 138 6.75 -0.07 7.02
N ARG A 139 7.62 -1.01 7.40
CA ARG A 139 7.25 -2.02 8.38
C ARG A 139 7.07 -1.38 9.75
N SER A 140 5.97 -1.75 10.43
CA SER A 140 5.70 -1.27 11.77
C SER A 140 6.75 -1.77 12.76
N ALA A 141 7.05 -0.96 13.78
CA ALA A 141 8.05 -1.28 14.78
C ALA A 141 7.60 -2.33 15.82
N PHE A 142 6.38 -2.84 15.70
CA PHE A 142 5.87 -3.87 16.62
C PHE A 142 6.35 -5.25 16.27
#